data_b7a1d82ef2051382d665fd2e9762c996
#
_entry.id   b7a1d82ef2051382d665fd2e9762c996
#
_cell.length_a   1.000
_cell.length_b   1.000
_cell.length_c   1.000
_cell.angle_alpha   90.00
_cell.angle_beta   90.00
_cell.angle_gamma   90.00
#
_symmetry.space_group_name_H-M   'P 1'
#
loop_
_entity.id
_entity.type
_entity.pdbx_description
1 polymer ?
#
loop_
_entity_poly.entity_id
_entity_poly.type
_entity_poly.pdbx_seq_one_letter_code
_entity_poly.pdbx_strand_id
1 'polypeptide(L)'
;MSFGKNYSKASLRIFLFVFLIGLVAASAQDKSGDTKGKSDTGAKDSRLTIVVTGGEDKKPVDSASVYVRYVEEHKHGKDKKIEMNLKTNQSGICHVPVIPPGKFLVQVIAEGWKTYGEYYDISETEQTINIALVRPPKWY
;
A
#
# COMPACT_ATOMS: atom_id res chain seq x y z
N MET A 1 -47.96 28.96 24.02
CA MET A 1 -47.73 29.20 25.44
C MET A 1 -46.47 28.49 25.86
N SER A 2 -45.55 29.26 26.37
CA SER A 2 -44.35 28.97 27.15
C SER A 2 -43.24 28.11 26.54
N PHE A 3 -42.23 28.82 26.08
CA PHE A 3 -40.88 28.36 25.71
C PHE A 3 -40.06 28.09 26.98
N GLY A 4 -39.42 26.93 27.03
CA GLY A 4 -38.40 26.60 28.03
C GLY A 4 -37.05 26.36 27.37
N LYS A 5 -36.19 27.36 27.29
CA LYS A 5 -34.78 27.26 26.89
C LYS A 5 -33.93 26.84 28.08
N ASN A 6 -33.32 25.68 28.05
CA ASN A 6 -32.30 25.30 29.01
C ASN A 6 -30.93 25.37 28.35
N TYR A 7 -30.17 26.42 28.67
CA TYR A 7 -28.73 26.51 28.40
C TYR A 7 -27.97 25.85 29.55
N SER A 8 -27.26 24.76 29.26
CA SER A 8 -26.31 24.17 30.20
C SER A 8 -24.94 24.82 30.00
N LYS A 9 -24.41 25.32 31.08
CA LYS A 9 -23.18 26.12 31.18
C LYS A 9 -21.95 25.23 30.99
N ALA A 10 -21.12 25.56 29.99
CA ALA A 10 -19.80 24.99 29.78
C ALA A 10 -18.86 25.36 30.93
N SER A 11 -18.25 24.39 31.55
CA SER A 11 -17.19 24.55 32.55
C SER A 11 -15.84 24.57 31.86
N LEU A 12 -15.26 25.75 31.77
CA LEU A 12 -13.91 26.05 31.30
C LEU A 12 -12.91 25.65 32.39
N ARG A 13 -12.18 24.57 32.23
CA ARG A 13 -11.04 24.23 33.07
C ARG A 13 -9.74 24.48 32.31
N ILE A 14 -9.17 25.65 32.60
CA ILE A 14 -7.82 26.03 32.23
C ILE A 14 -6.85 25.21 33.08
N PHE A 15 -6.11 24.30 32.46
CA PHE A 15 -4.94 23.64 33.06
C PHE A 15 -3.68 24.35 32.55
N LEU A 16 -3.17 25.23 33.37
CA LEU A 16 -1.85 25.85 33.21
C LEU A 16 -0.80 24.86 33.67
N PHE A 17 -0.09 24.23 32.72
CA PHE A 17 1.13 23.45 33.01
C PHE A 17 2.37 24.26 32.61
N VAL A 18 2.93 24.91 33.62
CA VAL A 18 4.31 25.42 33.56
C VAL A 18 5.23 24.23 33.70
N PHE A 19 6.02 23.92 32.68
CA PHE A 19 7.12 22.95 32.81
C PHE A 19 8.46 23.55 32.44
N LEU A 20 9.29 23.47 33.42
CA LEU A 20 10.63 24.00 33.64
C LEU A 20 11.64 23.50 32.64
N ILE A 21 12.54 24.37 32.27
CA ILE A 21 13.71 24.22 31.43
C ILE A 21 14.64 23.15 31.98
N GLY A 22 15.04 22.20 31.13
CA GLY A 22 16.15 21.28 31.35
C GLY A 22 17.04 21.23 30.12
N LEU A 23 18.13 22.01 30.14
CA LEU A 23 19.21 22.04 29.16
C LEU A 23 20.12 20.84 29.40
N VAL A 24 20.17 19.89 28.45
CA VAL A 24 21.31 18.95 28.35
C VAL A 24 21.73 18.83 26.89
N ALA A 25 22.91 19.36 26.62
CA ALA A 25 23.65 19.16 25.38
C ALA A 25 24.33 17.79 25.40
N ALA A 26 24.12 16.97 24.39
CA ALA A 26 25.04 15.90 24.03
C ALA A 26 24.98 15.67 22.52
N SER A 27 26.01 16.09 21.84
CA SER A 27 26.32 15.85 20.43
C SER A 27 26.67 14.38 20.21
N ALA A 28 25.97 13.75 19.25
CA ALA A 28 26.50 12.63 18.50
C ALA A 28 26.01 12.75 17.06
N GLN A 29 26.92 13.12 16.17
CA GLN A 29 26.75 13.04 14.72
C GLN A 29 26.79 11.58 14.33
N ASP A 30 25.72 11.06 13.76
CA ASP A 30 25.77 9.88 12.92
C ASP A 30 25.29 10.26 11.51
N LYS A 31 26.22 10.22 10.57
CA LYS A 31 26.00 10.42 9.15
C LYS A 31 25.39 9.15 8.60
N SER A 32 24.09 9.08 8.51
CA SER A 32 23.42 8.12 7.62
C SER A 32 22.99 8.83 6.36
N GLY A 33 23.49 8.36 5.22
CA GLY A 33 23.38 8.99 3.92
C GLY A 33 21.93 9.10 3.44
N ASP A 34 21.51 10.33 3.29
CA ASP A 34 20.30 10.72 2.60
C ASP A 34 20.47 10.46 1.08
N THR A 35 19.97 9.32 0.62
CA THR A 35 19.79 9.14 -0.82
C THR A 35 18.42 9.73 -1.16
N LYS A 36 18.38 11.05 -1.25
CA LYS A 36 17.24 11.83 -1.72
C LYS A 36 17.11 11.65 -3.23
N GLY A 37 16.46 10.56 -3.63
CA GLY A 37 15.95 10.39 -4.98
C GLY A 37 14.74 11.31 -5.17
N LYS A 38 14.98 12.54 -5.58
CA LYS A 38 13.94 13.48 -5.98
C LYS A 38 13.48 13.10 -7.37
N SER A 39 12.44 12.28 -7.49
CA SER A 39 11.67 12.13 -8.72
C SER A 39 10.64 13.25 -8.78
N ASP A 40 11.03 14.33 -9.43
CA ASP A 40 10.17 15.46 -9.78
C ASP A 40 9.37 15.06 -11.03
N THR A 41 8.31 14.32 -10.84
CA THR A 41 7.25 14.17 -11.84
C THR A 41 5.95 14.25 -11.08
N GLY A 42 5.11 15.23 -11.36
CA GLY A 42 3.84 15.49 -10.69
C GLY A 42 2.76 14.42 -10.92
N ALA A 43 3.17 13.17 -11.03
CA ALA A 43 2.32 11.99 -11.02
C ALA A 43 2.04 11.67 -9.56
N LYS A 44 0.77 11.70 -9.20
CA LYS A 44 0.30 11.36 -7.87
C LYS A 44 0.53 9.86 -7.64
N ASP A 45 1.42 9.54 -6.71
CA ASP A 45 1.74 8.16 -6.35
C ASP A 45 0.48 7.38 -5.94
N SER A 46 0.37 6.15 -6.41
CA SER A 46 -0.77 5.27 -6.15
C SER A 46 -0.44 4.19 -5.12
N ARG A 47 -1.42 3.83 -4.30
CA ARG A 47 -1.38 2.68 -3.40
C ARG A 47 -2.23 1.56 -3.97
N LEU A 48 -1.65 0.38 -4.10
CA LEU A 48 -2.34 -0.76 -4.66
C LEU A 48 -2.51 -1.85 -3.59
N THR A 49 -3.75 -2.31 -3.41
CA THR A 49 -4.09 -3.48 -2.59
C THR A 49 -4.48 -4.63 -3.51
N ILE A 50 -3.88 -5.79 -3.33
CA ILE A 50 -4.20 -6.99 -4.09
C ILE A 50 -4.84 -7.99 -3.14
N VAL A 51 -6.03 -8.46 -3.48
CA VAL A 51 -6.78 -9.47 -2.73
C VAL A 51 -6.81 -10.75 -3.55
N VAL A 52 -6.25 -11.83 -3.01
CA VAL A 52 -6.14 -13.12 -3.68
C VAL A 52 -7.07 -14.13 -3.00
N THR A 53 -8.00 -14.64 -3.76
CA THR A 53 -8.94 -15.68 -3.34
C THR A 53 -8.82 -16.89 -4.25
N GLY A 54 -9.28 -18.04 -3.81
CA GLY A 54 -9.19 -19.27 -4.59
C GLY A 54 -10.42 -20.16 -4.45
N GLY A 55 -10.72 -20.88 -5.53
CA GLY A 55 -11.85 -21.81 -5.62
C GLY A 55 -13.21 -21.13 -5.75
N GLU A 56 -14.25 -21.95 -5.82
CA GLU A 56 -15.65 -21.50 -5.92
C GLU A 56 -16.09 -20.77 -4.64
N ASP A 57 -15.60 -21.21 -3.48
CA ASP A 57 -15.89 -20.61 -2.18
C ASP A 57 -15.18 -19.27 -1.93
N LYS A 58 -14.34 -18.79 -2.86
CA LYS A 58 -13.56 -17.55 -2.76
C LYS A 58 -12.78 -17.45 -1.45
N LYS A 59 -12.19 -18.55 -0.99
CA LYS A 59 -11.38 -18.57 0.23
C LYS A 59 -10.11 -17.76 0.05
N PRO A 60 -9.65 -17.00 1.08
CA PRO A 60 -8.38 -16.29 1.00
C PRO A 60 -7.22 -17.25 0.76
N VAL A 61 -6.28 -16.87 -0.09
CA VAL A 61 -5.07 -17.64 -0.37
C VAL A 61 -3.90 -17.01 0.37
N ASP A 62 -3.46 -17.66 1.44
CA ASP A 62 -2.31 -17.25 2.23
C ASP A 62 -0.99 -17.57 1.51
N SER A 63 0.03 -16.77 1.81
CA SER A 63 1.42 -16.99 1.35
C SER A 63 1.60 -17.11 -0.17
N ALA A 64 0.63 -16.64 -0.95
CA ALA A 64 0.77 -16.54 -2.40
C ALA A 64 1.86 -15.53 -2.77
N SER A 65 2.74 -15.89 -3.71
CA SER A 65 3.76 -14.98 -4.24
C SER A 65 3.13 -14.08 -5.29
N VAL A 66 3.19 -12.76 -5.05
CA VAL A 66 2.65 -11.72 -5.93
C VAL A 66 3.80 -10.96 -6.56
N TYR A 67 3.95 -11.07 -7.86
CA TYR A 67 4.94 -10.35 -8.67
C TYR A 67 4.26 -9.18 -9.36
N VAL A 68 4.76 -7.97 -9.09
CA VAL A 68 4.30 -6.75 -9.74
C VAL A 68 5.43 -6.20 -10.59
N ARG A 69 5.21 -6.08 -11.90
CA ARG A 69 6.22 -5.64 -12.87
C ARG A 69 5.72 -4.44 -13.65
N TYR A 70 6.58 -3.44 -13.81
CA TYR A 70 6.30 -2.28 -14.64
C TYR A 70 7.58 -1.70 -15.25
N VAL A 71 7.40 -0.80 -16.19
CA VAL A 71 8.50 -0.09 -16.84
C VAL A 71 8.41 1.38 -16.43
N GLU A 72 9.47 1.88 -15.85
CA GLU A 72 9.64 3.30 -15.56
C GLU A 72 10.32 3.96 -16.77
N GLU A 73 9.56 4.80 -17.48
CA GLU A 73 10.05 5.52 -18.64
C GLU A 73 10.89 6.73 -18.20
N HIS A 74 12.10 6.85 -18.73
CA HIS A 74 12.99 7.98 -18.47
C HIS A 74 13.08 8.87 -19.69
N LYS A 75 12.77 10.17 -19.57
CA LYS A 75 12.85 11.15 -20.67
C LYS A 75 14.23 11.25 -21.32
N HIS A 76 15.29 10.91 -20.57
CA HIS A 76 16.68 10.95 -21.04
C HIS A 76 17.41 9.71 -20.50
N GLY A 77 17.24 8.56 -21.13
CA GLY A 77 17.91 7.34 -20.72
C GLY A 77 17.22 6.08 -21.21
N LYS A 78 17.68 4.93 -20.70
CA LYS A 78 17.02 3.65 -20.95
C LYS A 78 15.91 3.43 -19.94
N ASP A 79 14.77 2.93 -20.42
CA ASP A 79 13.67 2.52 -19.58
C ASP A 79 14.12 1.46 -18.55
N LYS A 80 13.67 1.62 -17.34
CA LYS A 80 14.01 0.73 -16.23
C LYS A 80 12.84 -0.23 -15.96
N LYS A 81 13.11 -1.53 -16.08
CA LYS A 81 12.15 -2.56 -15.65
C LYS A 81 12.26 -2.75 -14.15
N ILE A 82 11.13 -2.61 -13.48
CA ILE A 82 11.02 -2.81 -12.03
C ILE A 82 10.16 -4.04 -11.77
N GLU A 83 10.63 -4.88 -10.86
CA GLU A 83 9.91 -6.06 -10.38
C GLU A 83 9.91 -6.06 -8.85
N MET A 84 8.73 -6.24 -8.27
CA MET A 84 8.54 -6.44 -6.84
C MET A 84 7.97 -7.82 -6.60
N ASN A 85 8.50 -8.51 -5.60
CA ASN A 85 7.97 -9.80 -5.13
C ASN A 85 7.45 -9.64 -3.69
N LEU A 86 6.16 -9.86 -3.51
CA LEU A 86 5.43 -9.71 -2.28
C LEU A 86 4.71 -11.00 -1.94
N LYS A 87 4.20 -11.13 -0.72
CA LYS A 87 3.38 -12.27 -0.31
C LYS A 87 2.06 -11.82 0.28
N THR A 88 1.02 -12.59 0.03
CA THR A 88 -0.27 -12.39 0.70
C THR A 88 -0.19 -12.83 2.17
N ASN A 89 -0.97 -12.17 3.01
CA ASN A 89 -1.17 -12.55 4.40
C ASN A 89 -2.26 -13.65 4.53
N GLN A 90 -2.58 -14.05 5.76
CA GLN A 90 -3.62 -15.06 6.08
C GLN A 90 -5.01 -14.68 5.54
N SER A 91 -5.29 -13.40 5.35
CA SER A 91 -6.54 -12.92 4.74
C SER A 91 -6.46 -12.85 3.22
N GLY A 92 -5.38 -13.32 2.59
CA GLY A 92 -5.18 -13.26 1.14
C GLY A 92 -4.86 -11.86 0.63
N ILE A 93 -4.45 -10.92 1.50
CA ILE A 93 -4.24 -9.52 1.14
C ILE A 93 -2.74 -9.23 1.03
N CYS A 94 -2.37 -8.49 0.00
CA CYS A 94 -1.03 -7.97 -0.23
C CYS A 94 -1.12 -6.46 -0.49
N HIS A 95 -0.31 -5.67 0.22
CA HIS A 95 -0.18 -4.23 -0.01
C HIS A 95 1.09 -3.95 -0.81
N VAL A 96 0.92 -3.37 -1.99
CA VAL A 96 2.03 -2.94 -2.83
C VAL A 96 2.51 -1.57 -2.34
N PRO A 97 3.83 -1.36 -2.20
CA PRO A 97 4.38 -0.04 -1.91
C PRO A 97 3.89 1.01 -2.92
N VAL A 98 4.06 2.26 -2.56
CA VAL A 98 3.71 3.39 -3.43
C VAL A 98 4.39 3.25 -4.79
N ILE A 99 3.59 3.28 -5.85
CA ILE A 99 4.00 3.10 -7.25
C ILE A 99 3.49 4.26 -8.12
N PRO A 100 4.19 4.60 -9.22
CA PRO A 100 3.69 5.60 -10.17
C PRO A 100 2.42 5.07 -10.88
N PRO A 101 1.55 5.94 -11.40
CA PRO A 101 0.47 5.49 -12.25
C PRO A 101 1.00 4.91 -13.56
N GLY A 102 0.28 3.95 -14.14
CA GLY A 102 0.68 3.32 -15.40
C GLY A 102 0.20 1.89 -15.55
N LYS A 103 0.80 1.18 -16.51
CA LYS A 103 0.47 -0.20 -16.84
C LYS A 103 1.37 -1.18 -16.11
N PHE A 104 0.76 -2.10 -15.36
CA PHE A 104 1.44 -3.10 -14.54
C PHE A 104 1.04 -4.51 -14.92
N LEU A 105 2.02 -5.41 -14.97
CA LEU A 105 1.77 -6.85 -15.00
C LEU A 105 1.74 -7.37 -13.57
N VAL A 106 0.61 -7.92 -13.17
CA VAL A 106 0.43 -8.60 -11.89
C VAL A 106 0.40 -10.10 -12.14
N GLN A 107 1.33 -10.83 -11.53
CA GLN A 107 1.39 -12.29 -11.61
C GLN A 107 1.29 -12.88 -10.21
N VAL A 108 0.45 -13.89 -10.01
CA VAL A 108 0.28 -14.57 -8.74
C VAL A 108 0.59 -16.06 -8.90
N ILE A 109 1.43 -16.56 -8.00
CA ILE A 109 1.83 -17.97 -7.94
C ILE A 109 1.54 -18.46 -6.52
N ALA A 110 0.72 -19.50 -6.40
CA ALA A 110 0.42 -20.15 -5.15
C ALA A 110 0.39 -21.68 -5.33
N GLU A 111 0.82 -22.41 -4.31
CA GLU A 111 0.86 -23.86 -4.32
C GLU A 111 -0.56 -24.45 -4.49
N GLY A 112 -0.70 -25.39 -5.41
CA GLY A 112 -1.98 -26.03 -5.74
C GLY A 112 -2.93 -25.19 -6.58
N TRP A 113 -2.51 -24.03 -7.08
CA TRP A 113 -3.28 -23.13 -7.93
C TRP A 113 -2.62 -22.94 -9.29
N LYS A 114 -3.45 -22.69 -10.31
CA LYS A 114 -2.96 -22.28 -11.62
C LYS A 114 -2.36 -20.88 -11.49
N THR A 115 -1.18 -20.67 -12.08
CA THR A 115 -0.55 -19.36 -12.16
C THR A 115 -1.48 -18.36 -12.83
N TYR A 116 -1.65 -17.21 -12.19
CA TYR A 116 -2.41 -16.07 -12.71
C TYR A 116 -1.44 -15.02 -13.24
N GLY A 117 -1.84 -14.31 -14.30
CA GLY A 117 -1.05 -13.18 -14.82
C GLY A 117 -1.88 -12.32 -15.74
N GLU A 118 -2.00 -11.02 -15.41
CA GLU A 118 -2.78 -10.05 -16.18
C GLU A 118 -2.22 -8.64 -16.06
N TYR A 119 -2.51 -7.79 -17.06
CA TYR A 119 -2.12 -6.39 -17.07
C TYR A 119 -3.24 -5.52 -16.51
N TYR A 120 -2.85 -4.57 -15.66
CA TYR A 120 -3.74 -3.59 -15.04
C TYR A 120 -3.25 -2.18 -15.27
N ASP A 121 -4.18 -1.27 -15.51
CA ASP A 121 -3.89 0.16 -15.56
C ASP A 121 -4.17 0.76 -14.18
N ILE A 122 -3.13 1.30 -13.56
CA ILE A 122 -3.21 1.94 -12.24
C ILE A 122 -3.23 3.45 -12.45
N SER A 123 -4.36 4.06 -12.18
CA SER A 123 -4.58 5.51 -12.38
C SER A 123 -5.09 6.22 -11.13
N GLU A 124 -5.63 5.47 -10.18
CA GLU A 124 -6.20 6.01 -8.95
C GLU A 124 -5.17 6.05 -7.83
N THR A 125 -5.34 6.98 -6.89
CA THR A 125 -4.46 7.11 -5.72
C THR A 125 -4.53 5.88 -4.82
N GLU A 126 -5.71 5.22 -4.76
CA GLU A 126 -5.94 3.97 -4.04
C GLU A 126 -6.77 3.06 -4.94
N GLN A 127 -6.22 1.89 -5.25
CA GLN A 127 -6.88 0.91 -6.10
C GLN A 127 -6.79 -0.47 -5.47
N THR A 128 -7.87 -1.26 -5.60
CA THR A 128 -7.92 -2.65 -5.14
C THR A 128 -8.15 -3.57 -6.33
N ILE A 129 -7.29 -4.58 -6.47
CA ILE A 129 -7.42 -5.64 -7.48
C ILE A 129 -7.82 -6.94 -6.77
N ASN A 130 -8.95 -7.51 -7.20
CA ASN A 130 -9.42 -8.80 -6.72
C ASN A 130 -9.05 -9.89 -7.73
N ILE A 131 -8.27 -10.87 -7.30
CA ILE A 131 -7.80 -11.99 -8.12
C ILE A 131 -8.40 -13.29 -7.59
N ALA A 132 -9.08 -14.02 -8.45
CA ALA A 132 -9.63 -15.34 -8.16
C ALA A 132 -8.78 -16.42 -8.83
N LEU A 133 -8.07 -17.23 -8.03
CA LEU A 133 -7.27 -18.34 -8.52
C LEU A 133 -8.15 -19.56 -8.78
N VAL A 134 -7.85 -20.28 -9.87
CA VAL A 134 -8.50 -21.53 -10.24
C VAL A 134 -7.54 -22.71 -10.00
N ARG A 135 -8.08 -23.86 -9.67
CA ARG A 135 -7.27 -25.08 -9.56
C ARG A 135 -6.86 -25.57 -10.95
N PRO A 136 -5.65 -26.14 -11.09
CA PRO A 136 -5.29 -26.80 -12.35
C PRO A 136 -6.24 -27.99 -12.61
N PRO A 137 -6.51 -28.32 -13.89
CA PRO A 137 -7.28 -29.50 -14.21
C PRO A 137 -6.57 -30.75 -13.68
N LYS A 138 -7.34 -31.70 -13.18
CA LYS A 138 -6.81 -33.00 -12.78
C LYS A 138 -6.54 -33.82 -14.03
N TRP A 139 -5.27 -34.16 -14.25
CA TRP A 139 -4.87 -35.10 -15.29
C TRP A 139 -4.94 -36.52 -14.66
N TYR A 140 -5.82 -37.33 -15.17
CA TYR A 140 -5.92 -38.74 -14.77
C TYR A 140 -5.12 -39.60 -15.74
#